data_4ad10cfaab202067d7e439923dccdbce
#
_entry.id   4ad10cfaab202067d7e439923dccdbce
#
_cell.length_a   1.000
_cell.length_b   1.000
_cell.length_c   1.000
_cell.angle_alpha   90.00
_cell.angle_beta   90.00
_cell.angle_gamma   90.00
#
_symmetry.space_group_name_H-M   'P 1'
#
loop_
_entity.id
_entity.type
_entity.pdbx_description
1 polymer ?
#
loop_
_entity_poly.entity_id
_entity_poly.type
_entity_poly.pdbx_seq_one_letter_code
_entity_poly.pdbx_strand_id
1 'polypeptide(L)'
;MEGYGTFIGHFQLPKEFVGRRIAIWMPSQQGAYRVYLNGEPLARVGEAGPDAARHENGNGHRLAYFIADSEYFTLAIQASSFQNSGGGVEHSIKIGLSRTINYQYQRLMMSVAMISGGVLGIGLFTLVFSFFRGVMLSNAQSMFVFGIFIVFLALHGLEQPSTSIPCRSTGGAGVQAALAV
;
A
#
# COMPACT_ATOMS: atom_id res chain seq x y z
N MET A 1 -0.80 4.24 19.50
CA MET A 1 0.03 5.34 20.06
C MET A 1 -0.38 6.62 19.37
N GLU A 2 -0.70 7.66 20.13
CA GLU A 2 -0.88 8.99 19.59
C GLU A 2 0.41 9.78 19.82
N GLY A 3 0.87 10.51 18.81
CA GLY A 3 2.04 11.34 18.92
C GLY A 3 2.97 11.33 17.71
N TYR A 4 4.19 11.77 17.95
CA TYR A 4 5.26 11.89 16.98
C TYR A 4 6.47 11.08 17.46
N GLY A 5 7.08 10.32 16.58
CA GLY A 5 8.24 9.51 16.89
C GLY A 5 9.19 9.34 15.71
N THR A 6 10.45 9.03 16.02
CA THR A 6 11.47 8.73 15.01
C THR A 6 12.02 7.33 15.27
N PHE A 7 11.92 6.48 14.28
CA PHE A 7 12.49 5.13 14.26
C PHE A 7 13.78 5.16 13.46
N ILE A 8 14.87 4.65 14.02
CA ILE A 8 16.17 4.60 13.34
C ILE A 8 16.63 3.15 13.29
N GLY A 9 16.92 2.67 12.09
CA GLY A 9 17.45 1.35 11.85
C GLY A 9 18.73 1.39 11.03
N HIS A 10 19.70 0.56 11.40
CA HIS A 10 20.92 0.35 10.64
C HIS A 10 20.83 -1.02 9.97
N PHE A 11 21.14 -1.09 8.70
CA PHE A 11 21.13 -2.36 7.99
C PHE A 11 22.28 -2.47 7.01
N GLN A 12 22.65 -3.71 6.74
CA GLN A 12 23.70 -4.07 5.82
C GLN A 12 23.09 -4.76 4.60
N LEU A 13 23.43 -4.27 3.42
CA LEU A 13 23.09 -4.93 2.16
C LEU A 13 24.19 -5.91 1.77
N PRO A 14 23.84 -7.02 1.09
CA PRO A 14 24.80 -7.89 0.47
C PRO A 14 25.71 -7.12 -0.50
N LYS A 15 26.98 -7.45 -0.54
CA LYS A 15 27.99 -6.79 -1.43
C LYS A 15 27.58 -6.76 -2.89
N GLU A 16 26.87 -7.78 -3.34
CA GLU A 16 26.36 -7.89 -4.71
C GLU A 16 25.29 -6.84 -5.07
N PHE A 17 24.74 -6.11 -4.09
CA PHE A 17 23.76 -5.05 -4.29
C PHE A 17 24.38 -3.66 -4.39
N VAL A 18 25.68 -3.53 -4.07
CA VAL A 18 26.41 -2.26 -4.21
C VAL A 18 26.48 -1.87 -5.69
N GLY A 19 26.20 -0.63 -6.00
CA GLY A 19 26.09 -0.10 -7.36
C GLY A 19 24.77 -0.43 -8.07
N ARG A 20 23.87 -1.19 -7.44
CA ARG A 20 22.57 -1.54 -8.02
C ARG A 20 21.45 -0.63 -7.53
N ARG A 21 20.40 -0.54 -8.34
CA ARG A 21 19.18 0.18 -7.98
C ARG A 21 18.36 -0.67 -7.02
N ILE A 22 18.19 -0.15 -5.82
CA ILE A 22 17.40 -0.75 -4.73
C ILE A 22 16.07 -0.04 -4.67
N ALA A 23 15.02 -0.77 -4.32
CA ALA A 23 13.70 -0.24 -4.03
C ALA A 23 13.34 -0.48 -2.57
N ILE A 24 12.71 0.52 -1.98
CA ILE A 24 12.05 0.43 -0.68
C ILE A 24 10.55 0.53 -0.93
N TRP A 25 9.83 -0.50 -0.56
CA TRP A 25 8.38 -0.50 -0.59
C TRP A 25 7.83 -0.30 0.81
N MET A 26 7.13 0.80 0.97
CA MET A 26 6.41 1.17 2.18
C MET A 26 4.92 0.93 1.92
N PRO A 27 4.30 -0.07 2.57
CA PRO A 27 2.87 -0.28 2.53
C PRO A 27 2.14 0.93 3.13
N SER A 28 0.84 1.03 2.88
CA SER A 28 0.02 2.05 3.51
C SER A 28 0.11 1.93 5.03
N GLN A 29 0.43 3.03 5.69
CA GLN A 29 0.50 3.17 7.13
C GLN A 29 -0.60 4.14 7.58
N GLN A 30 -1.08 3.98 8.82
CA GLN A 30 -2.03 4.93 9.38
C GLN A 30 -1.27 6.14 9.97
N GLY A 31 -1.53 7.33 9.41
CA GLY A 31 -0.87 8.56 9.81
C GLY A 31 0.00 9.17 8.73
N ALA A 32 0.95 9.99 9.14
CA ALA A 32 1.91 10.63 8.25
C ALA A 32 3.32 10.16 8.57
N TYR A 33 4.18 10.04 7.55
CA TYR A 33 5.57 9.67 7.75
C TYR A 33 6.51 10.30 6.72
N ARG A 34 7.75 10.52 7.17
CA ARG A 34 8.89 10.90 6.33
C ARG A 34 9.99 9.88 6.49
N VAL A 35 10.57 9.47 5.39
CA VAL A 35 11.66 8.49 5.36
C VAL A 35 12.93 9.14 4.88
N TYR A 36 13.99 8.94 5.62
CA TYR A 36 15.33 9.41 5.31
C TYR A 36 16.27 8.22 5.16
N LEU A 37 17.11 8.27 4.16
CA LEU A 37 18.20 7.32 3.93
C LEU A 37 19.52 8.06 4.08
N ASN A 38 20.38 7.63 5.00
CA ASN A 38 21.65 8.28 5.32
C ASN A 38 21.51 9.80 5.58
N GLY A 39 20.36 10.23 6.13
CA GLY A 39 20.06 11.63 6.40
C GLY A 39 19.40 12.39 5.24
N GLU A 40 19.36 11.84 4.04
CA GLU A 40 18.69 12.44 2.89
C GLU A 40 17.22 12.02 2.80
N PRO A 41 16.28 12.93 2.46
CA PRO A 41 14.88 12.62 2.35
C PRO A 41 14.63 11.72 1.12
N LEU A 42 14.05 10.54 1.37
CA LEU A 42 13.77 9.55 0.34
C LEU A 42 12.30 9.52 -0.08
N ALA A 43 11.38 9.62 0.89
CA ALA A 43 9.94 9.58 0.62
C ALA A 43 9.15 10.24 1.75
N ARG A 44 7.94 10.70 1.42
CA ARG A 44 6.99 11.20 2.42
C ARG A 44 5.56 10.80 2.06
N VAL A 45 4.73 10.64 3.09
CA VAL A 45 3.28 10.47 2.97
C VAL A 45 2.62 11.33 4.03
N GLY A 46 1.74 12.22 3.61
CA GLY A 46 1.20 13.26 4.49
C GLY A 46 2.26 14.23 4.99
N GLU A 47 1.93 14.94 6.05
CA GLU A 47 2.83 15.85 6.76
C GLU A 47 3.02 15.34 8.18
N ALA A 48 4.21 14.79 8.47
CA ALA A 48 4.54 14.37 9.83
C ALA A 48 4.95 15.59 10.65
N GLY A 49 4.25 15.84 11.75
CA GLY A 49 4.47 16.97 12.64
C GLY A 49 4.45 16.57 14.11
N PRO A 50 5.11 17.35 14.98
CA PRO A 50 5.12 17.10 16.43
C PRO A 50 3.77 17.39 17.09
N ASP A 51 2.90 18.17 16.44
CA ASP A 51 1.60 18.60 16.95
C ASP A 51 0.49 18.23 15.97
N ALA A 52 -0.73 18.06 16.49
CA ALA A 52 -1.92 17.80 15.67
C ALA A 52 -2.19 18.90 14.61
N ALA A 53 -1.79 20.13 14.89
CA ALA A 53 -1.96 21.26 13.97
C ALA A 53 -1.02 21.22 12.75
N ARG A 54 0.10 20.51 12.87
CA ARG A 54 1.12 20.32 11.81
C ARG A 54 1.06 18.93 11.19
N HIS A 55 0.14 18.12 11.65
CA HIS A 55 -0.05 16.76 11.15
C HIS A 55 -1.12 16.76 10.06
N GLU A 56 -0.80 16.21 8.90
CA GLU A 56 -1.74 15.95 7.84
C GLU A 56 -1.64 14.47 7.46
N ASN A 57 -2.75 13.74 7.64
CA ASN A 57 -2.79 12.33 7.31
C ASN A 57 -2.52 12.12 5.83
N GLY A 58 -1.68 11.12 5.54
CA GLY A 58 -1.48 10.65 4.19
C GLY A 58 -1.91 9.19 4.07
N ASN A 59 -2.47 8.85 2.93
CA ASN A 59 -2.82 7.49 2.59
C ASN A 59 -2.03 7.02 1.36
N GLY A 60 -1.73 5.76 1.32
CA GLY A 60 -1.20 5.10 0.13
C GLY A 60 0.16 4.45 0.33
N HIS A 61 0.47 3.61 -0.65
CA HIS A 61 1.77 2.96 -0.76
C HIS A 61 2.80 3.93 -1.33
N ARG A 62 4.04 3.80 -0.89
CA ARG A 62 5.16 4.49 -1.52
C ARG A 62 6.22 3.49 -1.93
N LEU A 63 6.69 3.66 -3.15
CA LEU A 63 7.80 2.93 -3.70
C LEU A 63 8.90 3.95 -4.01
N ALA A 64 9.98 3.87 -3.27
CA ALA A 64 11.13 4.76 -3.44
C ALA A 64 12.32 3.98 -3.94
N TYR A 65 13.21 4.65 -4.66
CA TYR A 65 14.38 4.04 -5.28
C TYR A 65 15.63 4.82 -4.91
N PHE A 66 16.71 4.09 -4.69
CA PHE A 66 18.03 4.67 -4.53
C PHE A 66 19.08 3.76 -5.17
N ILE A 67 20.27 4.28 -5.38
CA ILE A 67 21.44 3.50 -5.82
C ILE A 67 22.24 3.20 -4.56
N ALA A 68 22.55 1.92 -4.34
CA ALA A 68 23.35 1.50 -3.21
C ALA A 68 24.81 1.88 -3.45
N ASP A 69 25.31 2.92 -2.82
CA ASP A 69 26.70 3.39 -2.88
C ASP A 69 27.60 2.72 -1.85
N SER A 70 27.02 2.13 -0.81
CA SER A 70 27.72 1.41 0.26
C SER A 70 26.96 0.16 0.70
N GLU A 71 27.62 -0.66 1.53
CA GLU A 71 27.00 -1.84 2.14
C GLU A 71 26.13 -1.44 3.36
N TYR A 72 26.44 -0.32 4.01
CA TYR A 72 25.82 0.10 5.26
C TYR A 72 24.93 1.33 5.03
N PHE A 73 23.72 1.25 5.55
CA PHE A 73 22.72 2.30 5.43
C PHE A 73 22.04 2.56 6.77
N THR A 74 21.70 3.80 6.98
CA THR A 74 20.85 4.22 8.08
C THR A 74 19.50 4.66 7.51
N LEU A 75 18.43 4.00 7.94
CA LEU A 75 17.05 4.37 7.62
C LEU A 75 16.45 5.04 8.84
N ALA A 76 16.00 6.29 8.68
CA ALA A 76 15.26 6.98 9.71
C ALA A 76 13.84 7.26 9.21
N ILE A 77 12.85 6.93 10.03
CA ILE A 77 11.43 7.12 9.73
C ILE A 77 10.83 7.99 10.82
N GLN A 78 10.43 9.19 10.44
CA GLN A 78 9.65 10.08 11.28
C GLN A 78 8.18 9.81 11.01
N ALA A 79 7.44 9.40 12.03
CA ALA A 79 6.02 9.10 11.93
C ALA A 79 5.21 9.91 12.94
N SER A 80 4.02 10.31 12.55
CA SER A 80 3.06 10.96 13.44
C SER A 80 1.66 10.43 13.20
N SER A 81 0.87 10.34 14.28
CA SER A 81 -0.55 10.02 14.24
C SER A 81 -1.26 10.70 15.40
N PHE A 82 -2.29 11.49 15.12
CA PHE A 82 -3.06 12.23 16.11
C PHE A 82 -4.56 11.99 16.03
N GLN A 83 -5.03 11.28 15.01
CA GLN A 83 -6.46 11.14 14.73
C GLN A 83 -7.02 9.73 14.94
N ASN A 84 -6.18 8.71 15.08
CA ASN A 84 -6.61 7.32 15.19
C ASN A 84 -5.94 6.62 16.37
N SER A 85 -6.66 5.71 16.99
CA SER A 85 -6.19 4.88 18.12
C SER A 85 -5.05 3.92 17.76
N GLY A 86 -4.64 3.86 16.50
CA GLY A 86 -3.47 3.14 16.00
C GLY A 86 -2.68 4.06 15.10
N GLY A 87 -1.39 4.17 15.31
CA GLY A 87 -0.53 4.98 14.46
C GLY A 87 0.93 4.58 14.63
N GLY A 88 1.73 4.89 13.62
CA GLY A 88 3.13 4.53 13.59
C GLY A 88 3.43 3.57 12.43
N VAL A 89 4.52 2.83 12.53
CA VAL A 89 4.93 1.85 11.51
C VAL A 89 4.27 0.50 11.83
N GLU A 90 3.05 0.28 11.33
CA GLU A 90 2.29 -0.95 11.57
C GLU A 90 2.71 -2.10 10.65
N HIS A 91 3.17 -1.78 9.46
CA HIS A 91 3.47 -2.76 8.43
C HIS A 91 4.96 -2.75 8.11
N SER A 92 5.53 -3.94 7.95
CA SER A 92 6.95 -4.10 7.63
C SER A 92 7.32 -3.49 6.28
N ILE A 93 8.38 -2.71 6.29
CA ILE A 93 8.99 -2.12 5.09
C ILE A 93 9.80 -3.20 4.38
N LYS A 94 9.67 -3.26 3.05
CA LYS A 94 10.42 -4.21 2.23
C LYS A 94 11.52 -3.48 1.47
N ILE A 95 12.73 -4.01 1.56
CA ILE A 95 13.91 -3.49 0.87
C ILE A 95 14.49 -4.61 0.00
N GLY A 96 14.82 -4.29 -1.23
CA GLY A 96 15.41 -5.27 -2.14
C GLY A 96 15.71 -4.69 -3.52
N LEU A 97 16.17 -5.54 -4.42
CA LEU A 97 16.41 -5.14 -5.81
C LEU A 97 15.14 -4.57 -6.44
N SER A 98 15.26 -3.46 -7.13
CA SER A 98 14.13 -2.75 -7.74
C SER A 98 13.28 -3.66 -8.63
N ARG A 99 13.91 -4.58 -9.36
CA ARG A 99 13.20 -5.55 -10.21
C ARG A 99 12.30 -6.50 -9.41
N THR A 100 12.80 -7.02 -8.28
CA THR A 100 12.06 -7.97 -7.43
C THR A 100 10.89 -7.28 -6.74
N ILE A 101 11.14 -6.11 -6.15
CA ILE A 101 10.11 -5.33 -5.44
C ILE A 101 9.03 -4.87 -6.42
N ASN A 102 9.41 -4.36 -7.62
CA ASN A 102 8.45 -3.96 -8.64
C ASN A 102 7.59 -5.12 -9.10
N TYR A 103 8.18 -6.30 -9.32
CA TYR A 103 7.41 -7.49 -9.71
C TYR A 103 6.39 -7.88 -8.64
N GLN A 104 6.78 -7.88 -7.36
CA GLN A 104 5.86 -8.15 -6.26
C GLN A 104 4.73 -7.12 -6.18
N TYR A 105 5.07 -5.84 -6.32
CA TYR A 105 4.10 -4.76 -6.32
C TYR A 105 3.12 -4.87 -7.50
N GLN A 106 3.63 -5.07 -8.72
CA GLN A 106 2.80 -5.23 -9.91
C GLN A 106 1.88 -6.45 -9.79
N ARG A 107 2.40 -7.58 -9.31
CA ARG A 107 1.58 -8.79 -9.10
C ARG A 107 0.44 -8.53 -8.11
N LEU A 108 0.70 -7.80 -7.03
CA LEU A 108 -0.34 -7.42 -6.09
C LEU A 108 -1.40 -6.54 -6.76
N MET A 109 -0.98 -5.50 -7.48
CA MET A 109 -1.90 -4.60 -8.17
C MET A 109 -2.73 -5.31 -9.24
N MET A 110 -2.11 -6.21 -10.00
CA MET A 110 -2.82 -7.03 -10.99
C MET A 110 -3.86 -7.94 -10.34
N SER A 111 -3.56 -8.57 -9.21
CA SER A 111 -4.53 -9.44 -8.52
C SER A 111 -5.75 -8.64 -8.04
N VAL A 112 -5.54 -7.45 -7.47
CA VAL A 112 -6.62 -6.55 -7.05
C VAL A 112 -7.46 -6.12 -8.27
N ALA A 113 -6.80 -5.70 -9.35
CA ALA A 113 -7.47 -5.27 -10.58
C ALA A 113 -8.30 -6.41 -11.21
N MET A 114 -7.78 -7.65 -11.21
CA MET A 114 -8.52 -8.81 -11.72
C MET A 114 -9.78 -9.12 -10.89
N ILE A 115 -9.66 -9.08 -9.57
CA ILE A 115 -10.81 -9.32 -8.67
C ILE A 115 -11.85 -8.22 -8.87
N SER A 116 -11.45 -6.95 -8.81
CA SER A 116 -12.35 -5.81 -8.99
C SER A 116 -12.98 -5.79 -10.39
N GLY A 117 -12.19 -6.10 -11.42
CA GLY A 117 -12.68 -6.24 -12.80
C GLY A 117 -13.69 -7.37 -12.97
N GLY A 118 -13.47 -8.50 -12.31
CA GLY A 118 -14.41 -9.62 -12.29
C GLY A 118 -15.74 -9.25 -11.64
N VAL A 119 -15.70 -8.60 -10.48
CA VAL A 119 -16.89 -8.12 -9.77
C VAL A 119 -17.64 -7.06 -10.61
N LEU A 120 -16.90 -6.14 -11.23
CA LEU A 120 -17.48 -5.14 -12.13
C LEU A 120 -18.18 -5.81 -13.33
N GLY A 121 -17.54 -6.81 -13.94
CA GLY A 121 -18.11 -7.58 -15.06
C GLY A 121 -19.42 -8.27 -14.68
N ILE A 122 -19.47 -8.90 -13.51
CA ILE A 122 -20.71 -9.52 -12.99
C ILE A 122 -21.80 -8.46 -12.78
N GLY A 123 -21.46 -7.31 -12.20
CA GLY A 123 -22.40 -6.20 -11.99
C GLY A 123 -22.99 -5.68 -13.29
N LEU A 124 -22.14 -5.42 -14.30
CA LEU A 124 -22.56 -4.97 -15.62
C LEU A 124 -23.44 -6.02 -16.33
N PHE A 125 -23.03 -7.29 -16.28
CA PHE A 125 -23.82 -8.39 -16.85
C PHE A 125 -25.21 -8.46 -16.20
N THR A 126 -25.29 -8.34 -14.87
CA THR A 126 -26.56 -8.34 -14.13
C THR A 126 -27.45 -7.17 -14.54
N LEU A 127 -26.88 -5.96 -14.74
CA LEU A 127 -27.63 -4.79 -15.21
C LEU A 127 -28.18 -4.99 -16.62
N VAL A 128 -27.36 -5.45 -17.55
CA VAL A 128 -27.77 -5.72 -18.93
C VAL A 128 -28.86 -6.77 -18.96
N PHE A 129 -28.68 -7.89 -18.24
CA PHE A 129 -29.65 -8.95 -18.16
C PHE A 129 -30.98 -8.49 -17.54
N SER A 130 -30.91 -7.66 -16.48
CA SER A 130 -32.09 -7.07 -15.85
C SER A 130 -32.87 -6.16 -16.82
N PHE A 131 -32.15 -5.38 -17.63
CA PHE A 131 -32.77 -4.53 -18.65
C PHE A 131 -33.58 -5.35 -19.69
N PHE A 132 -32.99 -6.42 -20.22
CA PHE A 132 -33.65 -7.30 -21.17
C PHE A 132 -34.83 -8.04 -20.54
N ARG A 133 -34.75 -8.43 -19.28
CA ARG A 133 -35.80 -9.14 -18.56
C ARG A 133 -36.90 -8.21 -18.05
N GLY A 134 -36.61 -6.96 -17.77
CA GLY A 134 -37.55 -5.93 -17.33
C GLY A 134 -38.67 -5.65 -18.33
N VAL A 135 -38.43 -6.00 -19.61
CA VAL A 135 -39.45 -5.94 -20.66
C VAL A 135 -40.45 -7.11 -20.54
N MET A 136 -40.15 -8.18 -19.78
CA MET A 136 -40.96 -9.40 -19.71
C MET A 136 -41.50 -9.80 -18.33
N LEU A 137 -41.00 -9.32 -17.19
CA LEU A 137 -41.36 -9.81 -15.86
C LEU A 137 -41.30 -8.72 -14.77
N SER A 138 -42.31 -8.75 -13.87
CA SER A 138 -42.48 -7.74 -12.80
C SER A 138 -41.41 -7.69 -11.70
N ASN A 139 -40.46 -8.63 -11.65
CA ASN A 139 -39.41 -8.73 -10.61
C ASN A 139 -38.05 -8.20 -11.06
N ALA A 140 -37.95 -7.52 -12.19
CA ALA A 140 -36.71 -6.97 -12.71
C ALA A 140 -36.10 -5.87 -11.83
N GLN A 141 -36.89 -5.22 -11.03
CA GLN A 141 -36.48 -4.08 -10.19
C GLN A 141 -35.47 -4.47 -9.13
N SER A 142 -35.63 -5.62 -8.49
CA SER A 142 -34.66 -6.12 -7.48
C SER A 142 -33.30 -6.47 -8.09
N MET A 143 -33.27 -7.06 -9.28
CA MET A 143 -32.04 -7.41 -9.98
C MET A 143 -31.29 -6.16 -10.47
N PHE A 144 -32.03 -5.13 -10.88
CA PHE A 144 -31.45 -3.86 -11.30
C PHE A 144 -30.73 -3.15 -10.14
N VAL A 145 -31.40 -3.05 -8.98
CA VAL A 145 -30.83 -2.45 -7.76
C VAL A 145 -29.60 -3.23 -7.31
N PHE A 146 -29.65 -4.58 -7.36
CA PHE A 146 -28.52 -5.42 -7.01
C PHE A 146 -27.33 -5.23 -7.96
N GLY A 147 -27.57 -5.11 -9.26
CA GLY A 147 -26.53 -4.82 -10.25
C GLY A 147 -25.83 -3.48 -9.99
N ILE A 148 -26.59 -2.42 -9.69
CA ILE A 148 -26.03 -1.09 -9.32
C ILE A 148 -25.17 -1.22 -8.06
N PHE A 149 -25.64 -1.93 -7.05
CA PHE A 149 -24.89 -2.12 -5.79
C PHE A 149 -23.56 -2.84 -6.02
N ILE A 150 -23.52 -3.90 -6.84
CA ILE A 150 -22.29 -4.61 -7.18
C ILE A 150 -21.32 -3.70 -7.93
N VAL A 151 -21.78 -2.89 -8.90
CA VAL A 151 -20.95 -1.94 -9.62
C VAL A 151 -20.34 -0.92 -8.67
N PHE A 152 -21.14 -0.39 -7.75
CA PHE A 152 -20.68 0.56 -6.74
C PHE A 152 -19.62 -0.05 -5.82
N LEU A 153 -19.81 -1.29 -5.36
CA LEU A 153 -18.81 -2.02 -4.56
C LEU A 153 -17.51 -2.24 -5.33
N ALA A 154 -17.59 -2.58 -6.61
CA ALA A 154 -16.41 -2.78 -7.45
C ALA A 154 -15.60 -1.48 -7.61
N LEU A 155 -16.28 -0.36 -7.84
CA LEU A 155 -15.63 0.96 -7.95
C LEU A 155 -15.01 1.39 -6.63
N HIS A 156 -15.72 1.20 -5.52
CA HIS A 156 -15.16 1.50 -4.19
C HIS A 156 -13.94 0.64 -3.85
N GLY A 157 -13.93 -0.63 -4.27
CA GLY A 157 -12.78 -1.51 -4.10
C GLY A 157 -11.53 -1.08 -4.90
N LEU A 158 -11.71 -0.34 -5.98
CA LEU A 158 -10.60 0.22 -6.75
C LEU A 158 -9.96 1.45 -6.08
N GLU A 159 -10.74 2.21 -5.31
CA GLU A 159 -10.25 3.39 -4.60
C GLU A 159 -9.41 3.04 -3.37
N GLN A 160 -9.58 1.85 -2.79
CA GLN A 160 -8.85 1.41 -1.61
C GLN A 160 -7.93 0.21 -1.90
N PRO A 161 -6.73 0.41 -2.48
CA PRO A 161 -5.73 -0.65 -2.58
C PRO A 161 -5.03 -0.93 -1.23
N SER A 162 -5.71 -0.70 -0.10
CA SER A 162 -5.17 -0.90 1.25
C SER A 162 -5.48 -2.30 1.80
N THR A 163 -5.36 -3.32 0.97
CA THR A 163 -5.49 -4.67 1.50
C THR A 163 -4.23 -5.06 2.26
N SER A 164 -4.34 -5.11 3.56
CA SER A 164 -3.48 -5.87 4.45
C SER A 164 -3.57 -7.37 4.10
N ILE A 165 -2.98 -7.77 2.97
CA ILE A 165 -2.81 -9.19 2.68
C ILE A 165 -1.65 -9.65 3.56
N PRO A 166 -1.87 -10.62 4.48
CA PRO A 166 -0.81 -11.19 5.27
C PRO A 166 0.23 -11.75 4.31
N CYS A 167 1.41 -11.16 4.28
CA CYS A 167 2.48 -11.58 3.42
C CYS A 167 3.02 -12.93 3.92
N ARG A 168 2.51 -14.01 3.34
CA ARG A 168 3.11 -15.34 3.52
C ARG A 168 4.53 -15.27 2.96
N SER A 169 5.50 -15.43 3.84
CA SER A 169 6.92 -15.53 3.54
C SER A 169 7.16 -16.69 2.57
N THR A 170 7.21 -16.41 1.28
CA THR A 170 7.84 -17.32 0.31
C THR A 170 9.26 -16.84 0.12
N GLY A 171 10.21 -17.68 0.54
CA GLY A 171 11.65 -17.42 0.49
C GLY A 171 12.11 -17.00 -0.90
N GLY A 172 12.43 -15.74 -1.00
CA GLY A 172 13.13 -15.13 -2.13
C GLY A 172 13.98 -14.02 -1.54
N ALA A 173 15.23 -13.90 -2.00
CA ALA A 173 16.30 -13.07 -1.47
C ALA A 173 15.92 -11.58 -1.31
N GLY A 174 15.10 -11.29 -0.31
CA GLY A 174 14.76 -9.97 0.16
C GLY A 174 15.07 -9.92 1.66
N VAL A 175 15.89 -8.99 2.07
CA VAL A 175 16.16 -8.74 3.49
C VAL A 175 14.89 -8.13 4.08
N GLN A 176 14.18 -8.90 4.91
CA GLN A 176 13.11 -8.35 5.76
C GLN A 176 13.78 -7.67 6.95
N ALA A 177 13.87 -6.35 6.92
CA ALA A 177 14.19 -5.60 8.12
C ALA A 177 12.93 -5.53 8.99
N ALA A 178 12.82 -6.42 9.97
CA ALA A 178 11.91 -6.24 11.08
C ALA A 178 12.51 -5.14 11.97
N LEU A 179 11.93 -3.95 11.95
CA LEU A 179 12.21 -2.96 13.00
C LEU A 179 11.55 -3.50 14.28
N ALA A 180 12.38 -4.03 15.17
CA ALA A 180 11.95 -4.28 16.55
C ALA A 180 11.83 -2.92 17.27
N VAL A 181 10.69 -2.69 17.90
CA VAL A 181 10.42 -1.58 18.81
C VAL A 181 11.10 -1.84 20.14
#